data_cc2fde982cd3c0009e428f17c3f2cc84
#
_entry.id   cc2fde982cd3c0009e428f17c3f2cc84
#
_cell.length_a   1.000
_cell.length_b   1.000
_cell.length_c   1.000
_cell.angle_alpha   90.00
_cell.angle_beta   90.00
_cell.angle_gamma   90.00
#
_symmetry.space_group_name_H-M   'P 1'
#
loop_
_entity.id
_entity.type
_entity.pdbx_description
1 polymer ?
#
loop_
_entity_poly.entity_id
_entity_poly.type
_entity_poly.pdbx_seq_one_letter_code
_entity_poly.pdbx_strand_id
1 'polypeptide(L)'
;VYRMAKSLKGPWIAPEDDGFDGRAYYAGRTFELNGQRIIFGWVPSRANETDSAHLTYDENSDNEQFIWAGTFVAHEIYQREDGTLGCRVPQTVWDAFEEKTVLADETLKRESGRVTKQVVSNAGDCYRFETTVTVKDGLRSFSVGLRDNEETGVSYCFTVLCAQNRVIFEKVPNWPWPQMNNIGLERPVHPNEDGTYHIQIIADDTIATLYI
;
A
#
# COMPACT_ATOMS: atom_id res chain seq x y z
N VAL A 1 9.38 -12.11 3.29
CA VAL A 1 9.01 -13.34 2.57
C VAL A 1 8.75 -14.47 3.55
N TYR A 2 7.90 -15.45 3.17
CA TYR A 2 7.59 -16.62 3.98
C TYR A 2 7.73 -17.92 3.19
N ARG A 3 7.74 -19.03 3.90
CA ARG A 3 7.74 -20.38 3.36
C ARG A 3 6.71 -21.22 4.09
N MET A 4 6.15 -22.18 3.41
CA MET A 4 5.14 -23.10 3.96
C MET A 4 5.68 -24.52 4.08
N ALA A 5 5.31 -25.21 5.14
CA ALA A 5 5.60 -26.63 5.30
C ALA A 5 4.58 -27.29 6.23
N LYS A 6 4.31 -28.58 6.02
CA LYS A 6 3.45 -29.36 6.93
C LYS A 6 4.13 -29.66 8.27
N SER A 7 5.45 -29.56 8.33
CA SER A 7 6.24 -29.75 9.55
C SER A 7 7.50 -28.89 9.52
N LEU A 8 8.10 -28.67 10.68
CA LEU A 8 9.38 -27.95 10.80
C LEU A 8 10.55 -28.61 10.05
N LYS A 9 10.41 -29.88 9.69
CA LYS A 9 11.42 -30.60 8.91
C LYS A 9 11.27 -30.40 7.39
N GLY A 10 10.21 -29.73 6.95
CA GLY A 10 9.89 -29.53 5.53
C GLY A 10 9.18 -30.74 4.90
N PRO A 11 9.17 -30.82 3.58
CA PRO A 11 9.78 -29.87 2.65
C PRO A 11 9.17 -28.47 2.75
N TRP A 12 9.99 -27.44 2.54
CA TRP A 12 9.58 -26.03 2.54
C TRP A 12 9.19 -25.61 1.13
N ILE A 13 8.04 -25.01 0.99
CA ILE A 13 7.46 -24.58 -0.28
C ILE A 13 7.42 -23.04 -0.28
N ALA A 14 7.90 -22.43 -1.35
CA ALA A 14 7.69 -21.04 -1.64
C ALA A 14 6.37 -20.90 -2.41
N PRO A 15 5.38 -20.16 -1.92
CA PRO A 15 4.24 -19.81 -2.74
C PRO A 15 4.64 -18.83 -3.85
N GLU A 16 3.79 -18.65 -4.84
CA GLU A 16 4.03 -17.73 -5.95
C GLU A 16 4.21 -16.29 -5.45
N ASP A 17 3.35 -15.86 -4.53
CA ASP A 17 3.50 -14.61 -3.79
C ASP A 17 3.88 -14.93 -2.33
N ASP A 18 5.12 -14.68 -1.99
CA ASP A 18 5.70 -15.00 -0.68
C ASP A 18 5.98 -13.77 0.19
N GLY A 19 5.44 -12.61 -0.18
CA GLY A 19 5.64 -11.36 0.54
C GLY A 19 4.40 -10.88 1.29
N PHE A 20 4.62 -10.10 2.34
CA PHE A 20 3.54 -9.48 3.13
C PHE A 20 3.35 -8.00 2.85
N ASP A 21 4.39 -7.34 2.36
CA ASP A 21 4.40 -5.91 2.13
C ASP A 21 5.36 -5.55 0.99
N GLY A 22 5.46 -4.28 0.70
CA GLY A 22 6.41 -3.73 -0.26
C GLY A 22 7.87 -3.97 0.16
N ARG A 23 8.77 -3.63 -0.73
CA ARG A 23 10.21 -3.91 -0.58
C ARG A 23 10.85 -3.25 0.63
N ALA A 24 10.31 -2.11 1.08
CA ALA A 24 10.88 -1.33 2.17
C ALA A 24 10.54 -1.85 3.57
N TYR A 25 9.57 -2.76 3.70
CA TYR A 25 9.19 -3.34 4.99
C TYR A 25 10.29 -4.25 5.54
N TYR A 26 10.83 -3.91 6.72
CA TYR A 26 12.03 -4.55 7.23
C TYR A 26 11.91 -5.06 8.67
N ALA A 27 12.75 -6.04 9.00
CA ALA A 27 12.91 -6.64 10.32
C ALA A 27 11.61 -7.22 10.93
N GLY A 28 10.72 -7.75 10.09
CA GLY A 28 9.44 -8.30 10.52
C GLY A 28 9.57 -9.37 11.59
N ARG A 29 8.78 -9.24 12.67
CA ARG A 29 8.60 -10.19 13.75
C ARG A 29 7.12 -10.42 13.97
N THR A 30 6.76 -11.58 14.49
CA THR A 30 5.36 -11.92 14.76
C THR A 30 5.10 -12.24 16.22
N PHE A 31 3.90 -11.92 16.68
CA PHE A 31 3.37 -12.31 17.97
C PHE A 31 1.87 -12.56 17.86
N GLU A 32 1.27 -13.09 18.91
CA GLU A 32 -0.17 -13.31 19.00
C GLU A 32 -0.78 -12.29 19.97
N LEU A 33 -1.83 -11.65 19.52
CA LEU A 33 -2.60 -10.70 20.32
C LEU A 33 -4.10 -10.97 20.10
N ASN A 34 -4.82 -11.29 21.17
CA ASN A 34 -6.27 -11.53 21.15
C ASN A 34 -6.73 -12.52 20.05
N GLY A 35 -5.94 -13.59 19.82
CA GLY A 35 -6.22 -14.58 18.79
C GLY A 35 -5.82 -14.17 17.36
N GLN A 36 -5.26 -12.98 17.19
CA GLN A 36 -4.73 -12.50 15.92
C GLN A 36 -3.21 -12.71 15.86
N ARG A 37 -2.71 -13.15 14.71
CA ARG A 37 -1.27 -13.21 14.44
C ARG A 37 -0.84 -11.88 13.83
N ILE A 38 -0.12 -11.09 14.61
CA ILE A 38 0.39 -9.78 14.18
C ILE A 38 1.83 -9.93 13.70
N ILE A 39 2.15 -9.42 12.53
CA ILE A 39 3.51 -9.12 12.11
C ILE A 39 3.75 -7.62 12.27
N PHE A 40 4.88 -7.26 12.82
CA PHE A 40 5.32 -5.88 12.91
C PHE A 40 6.75 -5.74 12.40
N GLY A 41 7.00 -4.61 11.81
CA GLY A 41 8.30 -4.23 11.27
C GLY A 41 8.36 -2.71 11.16
N TRP A 42 9.29 -2.20 10.40
CA TRP A 42 9.41 -0.78 10.17
C TRP A 42 9.68 -0.46 8.70
N VAL A 43 9.31 0.74 8.33
CA VAL A 43 9.54 1.30 7.00
C VAL A 43 10.41 2.55 7.16
N PRO A 44 11.53 2.69 6.43
CA PRO A 44 12.36 3.88 6.51
C PRO A 44 11.56 5.09 6.06
N SER A 45 11.67 6.17 6.80
CA SER A 45 11.07 7.47 6.48
C SER A 45 12.10 8.39 5.85
N ARG A 46 11.65 9.36 5.07
CA ARG A 46 12.50 10.44 4.55
C ARG A 46 12.29 11.70 5.35
N ALA A 47 13.38 12.36 5.72
CA ALA A 47 13.33 13.61 6.47
C ALA A 47 12.78 14.77 5.63
N ASN A 48 12.95 14.72 4.31
CA ASN A 48 12.51 15.75 3.38
C ASN A 48 11.97 15.11 2.09
N GLU A 49 10.98 15.70 1.48
CA GLU A 49 10.53 15.37 0.11
C GLU A 49 11.53 15.80 -0.96
N THR A 50 12.76 16.14 -0.56
CA THR A 50 13.78 16.47 -1.52
C THR A 50 13.95 15.33 -2.47
N ASP A 51 13.89 15.68 -3.68
CA ASP A 51 13.97 14.86 -4.83
C ASP A 51 15.05 13.82 -4.68
N SER A 52 14.65 12.61 -4.71
CA SER A 52 15.51 11.46 -4.70
C SER A 52 16.46 11.36 -5.91
N ALA A 53 16.48 12.37 -6.76
CA ALA A 53 17.51 12.52 -7.78
C ALA A 53 18.94 12.46 -7.22
N HIS A 54 19.08 12.69 -5.92
CA HIS A 54 20.34 12.64 -5.18
C HIS A 54 20.49 11.41 -4.28
N LEU A 55 19.57 10.45 -4.36
CA LEU A 55 19.81 9.13 -3.81
C LEU A 55 20.83 8.36 -4.67
N THR A 56 21.95 8.98 -4.90
CA THR A 56 23.16 8.22 -5.09
C THR A 56 23.38 7.48 -3.79
N TYR A 57 23.74 6.22 -3.88
CA TYR A 57 24.32 5.46 -2.77
C TYR A 57 25.65 6.08 -2.34
N ASP A 58 25.62 7.32 -1.97
CA ASP A 58 26.69 7.96 -1.26
C ASP A 58 26.56 7.53 0.19
N GLU A 59 27.58 6.92 0.73
CA GLU A 59 27.65 6.47 2.13
C GLU A 59 27.31 7.57 3.13
N ASN A 60 27.37 8.83 2.72
CA ASN A 60 27.01 9.99 3.51
C ASN A 60 25.55 10.47 3.30
N SER A 61 24.83 9.97 2.31
CA SER A 61 23.45 10.38 2.04
C SER A 61 22.43 9.75 2.98
N ASP A 62 22.77 8.66 3.62
CA ASP A 62 21.90 7.97 4.59
C ASP A 62 21.60 8.82 5.83
N ASN A 63 22.46 9.74 6.17
CA ASN A 63 22.35 10.47 7.42
C ASN A 63 21.43 11.70 7.35
N GLU A 64 21.13 12.21 6.17
CA GLU A 64 20.35 13.45 6.03
C GLU A 64 18.99 13.26 5.38
N GLN A 65 18.79 12.17 4.62
CA GLN A 65 17.59 11.97 3.82
C GLN A 65 16.75 10.75 4.22
N PHE A 66 17.37 9.77 4.87
CA PHE A 66 16.69 8.57 5.35
C PHE A 66 16.76 8.50 6.87
N ILE A 67 15.61 8.33 7.48
CA ILE A 67 15.52 7.84 8.85
C ILE A 67 15.42 6.32 8.75
N TRP A 68 16.57 5.68 8.88
CA TRP A 68 16.65 4.24 8.98
C TRP A 68 15.95 3.76 10.26
N ALA A 69 15.21 2.65 10.21
CA ALA A 69 14.32 2.21 11.28
C ALA A 69 13.20 3.24 11.59
N GLY A 70 12.63 3.84 10.56
CA GLY A 70 11.62 4.88 10.65
C GLY A 70 10.31 4.46 11.30
N THR A 71 9.21 4.54 10.58
CA THR A 71 7.88 4.31 11.14
C THR A 71 7.59 2.83 11.35
N PHE A 72 7.08 2.50 12.53
CA PHE A 72 6.59 1.17 12.88
C PHE A 72 5.27 0.88 12.14
N VAL A 73 5.21 -0.29 11.51
CA VAL A 73 4.02 -0.76 10.78
C VAL A 73 3.67 -2.17 11.22
N ALA A 74 2.40 -2.40 11.51
CA ALA A 74 1.87 -3.69 11.91
C ALA A 74 0.76 -4.16 10.98
N HIS A 75 0.75 -5.46 10.66
CA HIS A 75 -0.30 -6.12 9.91
C HIS A 75 -0.82 -7.34 10.69
N GLU A 76 -2.10 -7.66 10.53
CA GLU A 76 -2.59 -8.98 10.90
C GLU A 76 -2.31 -9.95 9.76
N ILE A 77 -1.69 -11.09 10.09
CA ILE A 77 -1.50 -12.20 9.15
C ILE A 77 -2.65 -13.19 9.32
N TYR A 78 -3.28 -13.59 8.23
CA TYR A 78 -4.26 -14.66 8.22
C TYR A 78 -3.89 -15.73 7.18
N GLN A 79 -4.35 -16.94 7.39
CA GLN A 79 -4.18 -18.04 6.44
C GLN A 79 -5.39 -18.12 5.52
N ARG A 80 -5.16 -18.18 4.22
CA ARG A 80 -6.18 -18.43 3.20
C ARG A 80 -6.51 -19.93 3.13
N GLU A 81 -7.59 -20.26 2.46
CA GLU A 81 -8.05 -21.66 2.30
C GLU A 81 -7.03 -22.54 1.59
N ASP A 82 -6.27 -22.00 0.65
CA ASP A 82 -5.19 -22.70 -0.06
C ASP A 82 -3.91 -22.87 0.79
N GLY A 83 -3.93 -22.36 2.02
CA GLY A 83 -2.81 -22.41 2.96
C GLY A 83 -1.80 -21.26 2.82
N THR A 84 -1.94 -20.41 1.81
CA THR A 84 -1.12 -19.21 1.68
C THR A 84 -1.46 -18.16 2.75
N LEU A 85 -0.61 -17.17 2.91
CA LEU A 85 -0.82 -16.12 3.90
C LEU A 85 -1.25 -14.82 3.23
N GLY A 86 -2.17 -14.13 3.87
CA GLY A 86 -2.57 -12.77 3.54
C GLY A 86 -2.33 -11.81 4.70
N CYS A 87 -2.38 -10.52 4.39
CA CYS A 87 -2.35 -9.46 5.38
C CYS A 87 -3.64 -8.65 5.34
N ARG A 88 -4.04 -8.16 6.50
CA ARG A 88 -5.11 -7.19 6.67
C ARG A 88 -4.78 -6.22 7.79
N VAL A 89 -5.54 -5.14 7.88
CA VAL A 89 -5.36 -4.17 8.97
C VAL A 89 -5.69 -4.84 10.31
N PRO A 90 -4.84 -4.69 11.35
CA PRO A 90 -5.18 -5.17 12.68
C PRO A 90 -6.46 -4.49 13.18
N GLN A 91 -7.38 -5.26 13.78
CA GLN A 91 -8.67 -4.73 14.26
C GLN A 91 -8.48 -3.57 15.24
N THR A 92 -7.51 -3.66 16.14
CA THR A 92 -7.19 -2.59 17.10
C THR A 92 -6.76 -1.28 16.42
N VAL A 93 -6.07 -1.36 15.29
CA VAL A 93 -5.71 -0.17 14.50
C VAL A 93 -6.95 0.39 13.81
N TRP A 94 -7.79 -0.49 13.25
CA TRP A 94 -9.02 -0.07 12.58
C TRP A 94 -9.99 0.63 13.54
N ASP A 95 -10.14 0.11 14.73
CA ASP A 95 -11.07 0.63 15.74
C ASP A 95 -10.57 1.90 16.45
N ALA A 96 -9.30 2.26 16.29
CA ALA A 96 -8.75 3.50 16.84
C ALA A 96 -9.30 4.77 16.17
N PHE A 97 -9.96 4.63 15.01
CA PHE A 97 -10.59 5.74 14.32
C PHE A 97 -12.08 5.81 14.66
N GLU A 98 -12.46 6.73 15.51
CA GLU A 98 -13.82 6.84 16.07
C GLU A 98 -14.76 7.64 15.15
N GLU A 99 -14.26 8.72 14.54
CA GLU A 99 -15.06 9.58 13.68
C GLU A 99 -15.23 8.98 12.28
N LYS A 100 -16.44 9.07 11.74
CA LYS A 100 -16.77 8.55 10.44
C LYS A 100 -17.50 9.57 9.58
N THR A 101 -16.98 9.80 8.39
CA THR A 101 -17.68 10.54 7.32
C THR A 101 -18.05 9.57 6.20
N VAL A 102 -19.31 9.54 5.81
CA VAL A 102 -19.78 8.75 4.67
C VAL A 102 -19.74 9.62 3.43
N LEU A 103 -18.98 9.18 2.44
CA LEU A 103 -18.88 9.81 1.14
C LEU A 103 -19.97 9.28 0.21
N ALA A 104 -20.42 10.10 -0.74
CA ALA A 104 -21.36 9.66 -1.76
C ALA A 104 -20.70 8.71 -2.74
N ASP A 105 -21.48 7.76 -3.25
CA ASP A 105 -21.05 6.90 -4.34
C ASP A 105 -20.79 7.73 -5.60
N GLU A 106 -19.71 7.38 -6.30
CA GLU A 106 -19.27 8.11 -7.48
C GLU A 106 -19.08 7.16 -8.67
N THR A 107 -19.46 7.65 -9.83
CA THR A 107 -19.20 6.97 -11.10
C THR A 107 -18.29 7.81 -11.96
N LEU A 108 -17.09 7.35 -12.21
CA LEU A 108 -16.14 8.01 -13.09
C LEU A 108 -16.19 7.36 -14.46
N LYS A 109 -16.51 8.13 -15.51
CA LYS A 109 -16.59 7.63 -16.89
C LYS A 109 -15.92 8.59 -17.85
N ARG A 110 -15.12 8.03 -18.75
CA ARG A 110 -14.53 8.75 -19.88
C ARG A 110 -14.31 7.78 -21.04
N GLU A 111 -14.46 8.24 -22.26
CA GLU A 111 -14.26 7.42 -23.46
C GLU A 111 -12.77 7.14 -23.71
N SER A 112 -11.91 8.10 -23.38
CA SER A 112 -10.45 7.95 -23.54
C SER A 112 -9.71 8.86 -22.57
N GLY A 113 -8.47 8.46 -22.22
CA GLY A 113 -7.60 9.23 -21.33
C GLY A 113 -7.94 9.01 -19.85
N ARG A 114 -7.55 9.96 -19.01
CA ARG A 114 -7.69 9.89 -17.55
C ARG A 114 -8.87 10.77 -17.09
N VAL A 115 -9.60 10.32 -16.09
CA VAL A 115 -10.55 11.12 -15.32
C VAL A 115 -10.14 11.08 -13.85
N THR A 116 -10.19 12.21 -13.17
CA THR A 116 -9.86 12.32 -11.75
C THR A 116 -10.96 13.12 -11.06
N LYS A 117 -11.28 12.73 -9.83
CA LYS A 117 -12.20 13.46 -8.96
C LYS A 117 -11.61 13.50 -7.55
N GLN A 118 -11.57 14.68 -6.97
CA GLN A 118 -11.27 14.84 -5.57
C GLN A 118 -12.51 14.44 -4.75
N VAL A 119 -12.37 13.49 -3.85
CA VAL A 119 -13.46 12.99 -3.00
C VAL A 119 -13.41 13.57 -1.58
N VAL A 120 -12.22 13.98 -1.13
CA VAL A 120 -12.00 14.67 0.15
C VAL A 120 -10.99 15.78 -0.06
N SER A 121 -11.30 16.99 0.37
CA SER A 121 -10.42 18.16 0.23
C SER A 121 -9.39 18.28 1.37
N ASN A 122 -9.68 17.73 2.53
CA ASN A 122 -8.79 17.73 3.69
C ASN A 122 -9.10 16.51 4.55
N ALA A 123 -8.25 15.49 4.46
CA ALA A 123 -8.36 14.28 5.25
C ALA A 123 -7.56 14.34 6.56
N GLY A 124 -6.78 15.42 6.77
CA GLY A 124 -5.83 15.50 7.88
C GLY A 124 -4.60 14.62 7.66
N ASP A 125 -3.80 14.47 8.70
CA ASP A 125 -2.55 13.71 8.66
C ASP A 125 -2.71 12.25 9.06
N CYS A 126 -3.74 11.94 9.86
CA CYS A 126 -4.03 10.59 10.31
C CYS A 126 -5.49 10.24 10.02
N TYR A 127 -5.73 9.24 9.17
CA TYR A 127 -7.06 8.79 8.81
C TYR A 127 -7.08 7.34 8.32
N ARG A 128 -8.26 6.75 8.37
CA ARG A 128 -8.58 5.54 7.61
C ARG A 128 -9.53 5.90 6.47
N PHE A 129 -9.37 5.21 5.35
CA PHE A 129 -10.27 5.32 4.21
C PHE A 129 -10.69 3.91 3.77
N GLU A 130 -11.95 3.75 3.43
CA GLU A 130 -12.49 2.49 2.94
C GLU A 130 -13.42 2.72 1.78
N THR A 131 -13.29 1.91 0.74
CA THR A 131 -14.17 1.95 -0.43
C THR A 131 -14.18 0.61 -1.15
N THR A 132 -15.24 0.40 -1.94
CA THR A 132 -15.31 -0.69 -2.90
C THR A 132 -15.31 -0.11 -4.30
N VAL A 133 -14.39 -0.55 -5.13
CA VAL A 133 -14.28 -0.11 -6.53
C VAL A 133 -14.78 -1.23 -7.44
N THR A 134 -15.83 -0.92 -8.23
CA THR A 134 -16.30 -1.79 -9.31
C THR A 134 -15.67 -1.33 -10.61
N VAL A 135 -14.92 -2.19 -11.27
CA VAL A 135 -14.33 -1.89 -12.58
C VAL A 135 -15.22 -2.41 -13.70
N LYS A 136 -15.27 -1.67 -14.79
CA LYS A 136 -15.96 -2.10 -16.02
C LYS A 136 -14.93 -2.63 -17.02
N ASP A 137 -15.39 -3.51 -17.89
CA ASP A 137 -14.56 -4.11 -18.95
C ASP A 137 -13.83 -3.04 -19.75
N GLY A 138 -12.56 -3.31 -20.00
CA GLY A 138 -11.68 -2.40 -20.74
C GLY A 138 -10.99 -1.32 -19.90
N LEU A 139 -11.29 -1.21 -18.60
CA LEU A 139 -10.52 -0.34 -17.72
C LEU A 139 -9.10 -0.89 -17.56
N ARG A 140 -8.11 -0.07 -17.87
CA ARG A 140 -6.70 -0.48 -17.76
C ARG A 140 -6.17 -0.37 -16.36
N SER A 141 -6.55 0.71 -15.67
CA SER A 141 -6.10 0.99 -14.30
C SER A 141 -7.02 1.97 -13.61
N PHE A 142 -7.02 1.92 -12.31
CA PHE A 142 -7.55 2.99 -11.44
C PHE A 142 -6.57 3.26 -10.30
N SER A 143 -6.70 4.44 -9.70
CA SER A 143 -5.81 4.86 -8.62
C SER A 143 -6.58 5.52 -7.50
N VAL A 144 -6.10 5.33 -6.26
CA VAL A 144 -6.44 6.19 -5.13
C VAL A 144 -5.25 7.09 -4.87
N GLY A 145 -5.45 8.40 -5.09
CA GLY A 145 -4.45 9.43 -4.88
C GLY A 145 -4.54 10.00 -3.48
N LEU A 146 -3.40 10.18 -2.84
CA LEU A 146 -3.24 10.77 -1.52
C LEU A 146 -2.40 12.03 -1.63
N ARG A 147 -2.67 13.01 -0.75
CA ARG A 147 -1.88 14.25 -0.65
C ARG A 147 -1.69 14.94 -2.00
N ASP A 148 -2.79 15.04 -2.74
CA ASP A 148 -2.79 15.75 -4.01
C ASP A 148 -2.47 17.23 -3.78
N ASN A 149 -1.47 17.73 -4.51
CA ASN A 149 -1.08 19.12 -4.48
C ASN A 149 -1.43 19.77 -5.83
N GLU A 150 -2.47 20.57 -5.83
CA GLU A 150 -2.98 21.22 -7.05
C GLU A 150 -1.96 22.17 -7.69
N GLU A 151 -1.10 22.82 -6.90
CA GLU A 151 -0.10 23.77 -7.41
C GLU A 151 1.01 23.06 -8.18
N THR A 152 1.46 21.91 -7.67
CA THR A 152 2.53 21.13 -8.29
C THR A 152 2.04 20.00 -9.17
N GLY A 153 0.76 19.62 -9.06
CA GLY A 153 0.16 18.48 -9.72
C GLY A 153 0.70 17.13 -9.21
N VAL A 154 1.33 17.12 -8.04
CA VAL A 154 1.93 15.90 -7.45
C VAL A 154 0.93 15.20 -6.56
N SER A 155 0.83 13.89 -6.70
CA SER A 155 0.01 13.02 -5.89
C SER A 155 0.74 11.70 -5.62
N TYR A 156 0.52 11.10 -4.46
CA TYR A 156 0.99 9.74 -4.15
C TYR A 156 -0.14 8.77 -4.43
N CYS A 157 0.06 7.84 -5.34
CA CYS A 157 -1.00 6.98 -5.84
C CYS A 157 -0.76 5.51 -5.54
N PHE A 158 -1.77 4.85 -5.01
CA PHE A 158 -1.92 3.41 -5.12
C PHE A 158 -2.69 3.12 -6.42
N THR A 159 -1.99 2.55 -7.39
CA THR A 159 -2.54 2.31 -8.73
C THR A 159 -2.71 0.81 -8.97
N VAL A 160 -3.93 0.39 -9.22
CA VAL A 160 -4.25 -0.97 -9.66
C VAL A 160 -4.18 -1.05 -11.17
N LEU A 161 -3.28 -1.90 -11.66
CA LEU A 161 -3.12 -2.24 -13.07
C LEU A 161 -3.98 -3.47 -13.38
N CYS A 162 -5.25 -3.25 -13.74
CA CYS A 162 -6.27 -4.30 -13.83
C CYS A 162 -5.87 -5.45 -14.78
N ALA A 163 -5.31 -5.11 -15.95
CA ALA A 163 -4.89 -6.13 -16.92
C ALA A 163 -3.66 -6.94 -16.50
N GLN A 164 -2.92 -6.49 -15.51
CA GLN A 164 -1.69 -7.12 -15.03
C GLN A 164 -1.87 -7.79 -13.67
N ASN A 165 -3.04 -7.62 -13.04
CA ASN A 165 -3.32 -8.09 -11.68
C ASN A 165 -2.25 -7.63 -10.67
N ARG A 166 -1.92 -6.35 -10.72
CA ARG A 166 -0.91 -5.76 -9.85
C ARG A 166 -1.37 -4.44 -9.28
N VAL A 167 -0.99 -4.17 -8.05
CA VAL A 167 -1.03 -2.84 -7.45
C VAL A 167 0.38 -2.30 -7.32
N ILE A 168 0.56 -1.03 -7.66
CA ILE A 168 1.82 -0.32 -7.51
C ILE A 168 1.61 0.92 -6.65
N PHE A 169 2.66 1.37 -5.97
CA PHE A 169 2.69 2.68 -5.35
C PHE A 169 3.60 3.59 -6.16
N GLU A 170 3.12 4.78 -6.51
CA GLU A 170 3.84 5.71 -7.35
C GLU A 170 3.57 7.17 -6.96
N LYS A 171 4.53 8.03 -7.24
CA LYS A 171 4.35 9.47 -7.23
C LYS A 171 3.96 9.91 -8.65
N VAL A 172 2.90 10.67 -8.79
CA VAL A 172 2.40 11.14 -10.09
C VAL A 172 2.51 12.66 -10.14
N PRO A 173 3.05 13.25 -11.22
CA PRO A 173 3.63 12.59 -12.38
C PRO A 173 4.98 11.91 -12.07
N ASN A 174 5.25 10.82 -12.76
CA ASN A 174 6.52 10.09 -12.61
C ASN A 174 7.71 10.79 -13.29
N TRP A 175 7.47 11.80 -14.08
CA TRP A 175 8.49 12.60 -14.76
C TRP A 175 8.49 14.02 -14.20
N PRO A 176 9.64 14.60 -13.91
CA PRO A 176 11.03 14.13 -14.16
C PRO A 176 11.64 13.25 -13.05
N TRP A 177 10.82 12.63 -12.23
CA TRP A 177 11.27 11.88 -11.06
C TRP A 177 12.06 10.62 -11.44
N PRO A 178 13.15 10.30 -10.75
CA PRO A 178 13.86 9.05 -10.96
C PRO A 178 12.95 7.85 -10.68
N GLN A 179 12.90 6.92 -11.61
CA GLN A 179 12.11 5.68 -11.48
C GLN A 179 12.49 4.83 -10.26
N MET A 180 13.68 5.05 -9.70
CA MET A 180 14.19 4.31 -8.55
C MET A 180 13.30 4.42 -7.30
N ASN A 181 12.47 5.45 -7.21
CA ASN A 181 11.56 5.64 -6.08
C ASN A 181 10.40 4.65 -6.04
N ASN A 182 10.07 4.06 -7.18
CA ASN A 182 8.93 3.16 -7.31
C ASN A 182 9.35 1.69 -7.41
N ILE A 183 10.65 1.39 -7.38
CA ILE A 183 11.15 0.03 -7.54
C ILE A 183 10.73 -0.85 -6.37
N GLY A 184 10.03 -1.91 -6.69
CA GLY A 184 9.65 -2.96 -5.75
C GLY A 184 8.48 -2.62 -4.82
N LEU A 185 7.79 -1.52 -5.08
CA LEU A 185 6.53 -1.18 -4.40
C LEU A 185 5.35 -1.71 -5.20
N GLU A 186 5.43 -2.95 -5.63
CA GLU A 186 4.36 -3.64 -6.35
C GLU A 186 3.98 -4.93 -5.64
N ARG A 187 2.69 -5.27 -5.73
CA ARG A 187 2.12 -6.51 -5.22
C ARG A 187 1.10 -7.09 -6.18
N PRO A 188 0.98 -8.41 -6.25
CA PRO A 188 -0.13 -9.03 -6.95
C PRO A 188 -1.45 -8.67 -6.27
N VAL A 189 -2.47 -8.44 -7.08
CA VAL A 189 -3.84 -8.18 -6.64
C VAL A 189 -4.82 -8.75 -7.66
N HIS A 190 -5.88 -9.38 -7.19
CA HIS A 190 -6.95 -9.88 -8.02
C HIS A 190 -8.28 -9.27 -7.57
N PRO A 191 -9.20 -9.02 -8.49
CA PRO A 191 -10.56 -8.64 -8.10
C PRO A 191 -11.23 -9.77 -7.31
N ASN A 192 -12.19 -9.42 -6.49
CA ASN A 192 -13.11 -10.36 -5.90
C ASN A 192 -13.90 -11.11 -7.00
N GLU A 193 -14.60 -12.18 -6.64
CA GLU A 193 -15.42 -12.98 -7.58
C GLU A 193 -16.47 -12.16 -8.32
N ASP A 194 -16.97 -11.10 -7.72
CA ASP A 194 -17.94 -10.16 -8.30
C ASP A 194 -17.29 -9.04 -9.15
N GLY A 195 -15.97 -9.10 -9.37
CA GLY A 195 -15.23 -8.11 -10.14
C GLY A 195 -14.96 -6.81 -9.40
N THR A 196 -15.13 -6.78 -8.09
CA THR A 196 -14.83 -5.61 -7.26
C THR A 196 -13.46 -5.68 -6.62
N TYR A 197 -12.97 -4.53 -6.14
CA TYR A 197 -11.81 -4.40 -5.27
C TYR A 197 -12.26 -3.72 -3.98
N HIS A 198 -12.08 -4.39 -2.84
CA HIS A 198 -12.29 -3.78 -1.54
C HIS A 198 -10.99 -3.15 -1.06
N ILE A 199 -11.00 -1.86 -0.85
CA ILE A 199 -9.82 -1.06 -0.53
C ILE A 199 -9.94 -0.49 0.87
N GLN A 200 -8.90 -0.71 1.67
CA GLN A 200 -8.72 -0.06 2.96
C GLN A 200 -7.35 0.62 2.99
N ILE A 201 -7.30 1.87 3.41
CA ILE A 201 -6.07 2.63 3.57
C ILE A 201 -5.99 3.16 5.00
N ILE A 202 -4.84 2.96 5.61
CA ILE A 202 -4.45 3.64 6.85
C ILE A 202 -3.34 4.61 6.48
N ALA A 203 -3.57 5.89 6.73
CA ALA A 203 -2.56 6.93 6.61
C ALA A 203 -2.24 7.47 8.00
N ASP A 204 -0.96 7.58 8.30
CA ASP A 204 -0.44 8.11 9.56
C ASP A 204 0.81 8.92 9.24
N ASP A 205 0.65 10.23 9.20
CA ASP A 205 1.67 11.21 8.84
C ASP A 205 2.39 10.83 7.52
N THR A 206 3.61 10.36 7.58
CA THR A 206 4.44 10.05 6.39
C THR A 206 4.25 8.64 5.85
N ILE A 207 3.44 7.81 6.49
CA ILE A 207 3.20 6.43 6.09
C ILE A 207 1.75 6.27 5.63
N ALA A 208 1.59 5.56 4.52
CA ALA A 208 0.29 5.07 4.07
C ALA A 208 0.38 3.58 3.74
N THR A 209 -0.56 2.81 4.26
CA THR A 209 -0.67 1.37 4.02
C THR A 209 -1.96 1.05 3.33
N LEU A 210 -1.87 0.35 2.20
CA LEU A 210 -3.02 -0.15 1.45
C LEU A 210 -3.23 -1.64 1.77
N TYR A 211 -4.48 -2.00 2.01
CA TYR A 211 -4.99 -3.37 2.01
C TYR A 211 -6.06 -3.49 0.93
N ILE A 212 -5.97 -4.55 0.11
CA ILE A 212 -6.82 -4.73 -1.05
C ILE A 212 -7.04 -6.22 -1.33
#